data_13102f47899387985e71b019a5aad5d5
#
_entry.id   13102f47899387985e71b019a5aad5d5
#
_cell.length_a   1.000
_cell.length_b   1.000
_cell.length_c   1.000
_cell.angle_alpha   90.00
_cell.angle_beta   90.00
_cell.angle_gamma   90.00
#
_symmetry.space_group_name_H-M   'P 1'
#
loop_
_entity.id
_entity.type
_entity.pdbx_description
1 polymer ?
#
loop_
_entity_poly.entity_id
_entity_poly.type
_entity_poly.pdbx_seq_one_letter_code
_entity_poly.pdbx_strand_id
1 'polypeptide(L)'
;MKAIRSLKTLALALTVIAFTTACQSDDDNKNPANKPGYSDYKVRMTDAPGNFTEVNIHIQQIRVHSDVDGWVDLTTNTGVYNLLDFANGIDTLVASDSIPSGRVSQIRFILGDSNSVVVDGMEHPLTVPSGSQSGLKLQVHHDLIPNITYEVLVDFDAAQSIVLTGNGKYILKPV
;
A
#
# COMPACT_ATOMS: atom_id res chain seq x y z
N MET A 1 86.37 51.26 3.39
CA MET A 1 86.90 50.68 2.13
C MET A 1 85.99 49.61 1.64
N LYS A 2 85.61 49.68 0.39
CA LYS A 2 84.94 48.71 -0.49
C LYS A 2 83.58 48.13 -0.07
N ALA A 3 82.57 48.70 -0.74
CA ALA A 3 81.23 48.17 -0.90
C ALA A 3 81.24 46.90 -1.76
N ILE A 4 80.42 45.93 -1.42
CA ILE A 4 80.03 44.91 -2.36
C ILE A 4 78.47 44.82 -2.32
N ARG A 5 77.90 45.20 -3.46
CA ARG A 5 76.45 45.10 -3.75
C ARG A 5 76.11 43.64 -3.95
N SER A 6 75.11 43.14 -3.19
CA SER A 6 74.50 41.86 -3.42
C SER A 6 73.20 42.05 -4.18
N LEU A 7 73.17 41.51 -5.36
CA LEU A 7 72.04 41.47 -6.28
C LEU A 7 70.97 40.49 -5.76
N LYS A 8 69.80 40.99 -5.41
CA LYS A 8 68.67 40.17 -5.03
C LYS A 8 67.97 39.66 -6.28
N THR A 9 68.17 38.43 -6.60
CA THR A 9 67.42 37.71 -7.61
C THR A 9 66.01 37.36 -7.04
N LEU A 10 64.97 37.98 -7.61
CA LEU A 10 63.56 37.71 -7.32
C LEU A 10 63.15 36.45 -8.08
N ALA A 11 63.06 35.35 -7.36
CA ALA A 11 62.53 34.12 -7.91
C ALA A 11 61.00 34.18 -7.86
N LEU A 12 60.37 34.35 -9.03
CA LEU A 12 58.91 34.28 -9.19
C LEU A 12 58.50 32.81 -9.19
N ALA A 13 58.01 32.30 -8.05
CA ALA A 13 57.42 30.99 -7.95
C ALA A 13 56.01 31.00 -8.56
N LEU A 14 55.88 30.43 -9.76
CA LEU A 14 54.61 30.21 -10.43
C LEU A 14 53.94 28.99 -9.79
N THR A 15 53.05 29.21 -8.84
CA THR A 15 52.20 28.13 -8.26
C THR A 15 51.11 27.77 -9.25
N VAL A 16 51.30 26.66 -9.96
CA VAL A 16 50.23 26.02 -10.77
C VAL A 16 49.26 25.36 -9.82
N ILE A 17 48.12 25.98 -9.57
CA ILE A 17 46.99 25.36 -8.88
C ILE A 17 46.33 24.40 -9.88
N ALA A 18 46.66 23.12 -9.77
CA ALA A 18 45.95 22.08 -10.46
C ALA A 18 44.55 21.95 -9.81
N PHE A 19 43.52 22.50 -10.45
CA PHE A 19 42.15 22.17 -10.14
C PHE A 19 41.93 20.71 -10.59
N THR A 20 42.04 19.77 -9.65
CA THR A 20 41.48 18.43 -9.84
C THR A 20 39.98 18.59 -9.74
N THR A 21 39.30 18.69 -10.88
CA THR A 21 37.87 18.40 -10.95
C THR A 21 37.73 16.93 -10.59
N ALA A 22 37.41 16.66 -9.32
CA ALA A 22 36.86 15.39 -8.94
C ALA A 22 35.51 15.27 -9.69
N CYS A 23 35.52 14.55 -10.83
CA CYS A 23 34.29 13.99 -11.34
C CYS A 23 33.81 13.03 -10.27
N GLN A 24 32.86 13.50 -9.47
CA GLN A 24 31.99 12.63 -8.73
C GLN A 24 31.24 11.85 -9.79
N SER A 25 31.63 10.61 -9.98
CA SER A 25 30.84 9.64 -10.71
C SER A 25 29.63 9.36 -9.82
N ASP A 26 28.61 10.19 -9.92
CA ASP A 26 27.27 9.79 -9.55
C ASP A 26 26.90 8.69 -10.55
N ASP A 27 27.18 7.44 -10.15
CA ASP A 27 26.67 6.25 -10.79
C ASP A 27 25.14 6.12 -10.57
N ASP A 28 24.45 7.25 -10.69
CA ASP A 28 23.00 7.28 -10.94
C ASP A 28 22.76 7.15 -12.44
N ASN A 29 23.26 6.07 -13.02
CA ASN A 29 22.77 5.59 -14.31
C ASN A 29 21.39 4.91 -14.11
N LYS A 30 20.52 5.58 -13.38
CA LYS A 30 19.08 5.38 -13.46
C LYS A 30 18.61 6.15 -14.67
N ASN A 31 18.64 5.44 -15.80
CA ASN A 31 17.97 5.89 -17.02
C ASN A 31 16.59 6.46 -16.62
N PRO A 32 16.31 7.77 -16.81
CA PRO A 32 15.02 8.35 -16.42
C PRO A 32 13.83 7.68 -17.13
N ALA A 33 14.08 6.93 -18.19
CA ALA A 33 13.08 6.10 -18.88
C ALA A 33 12.69 4.83 -18.07
N ASN A 34 13.44 4.47 -17.02
CA ASN A 34 13.19 3.26 -16.20
C ASN A 34 12.72 3.56 -14.77
N LYS A 35 12.48 4.81 -14.41
CA LYS A 35 11.83 5.09 -13.14
C LYS A 35 10.35 4.82 -13.32
N PRO A 36 9.74 3.87 -12.60
CA PRO A 36 8.30 3.64 -12.71
C PRO A 36 7.58 4.95 -12.37
N GLY A 37 6.64 5.36 -13.22
CA GLY A 37 5.71 6.42 -12.87
C GLY A 37 4.81 5.96 -11.71
N TYR A 38 3.91 6.82 -11.29
CA TYR A 38 2.94 6.52 -10.23
C TYR A 38 1.53 6.46 -10.82
N SER A 39 0.69 5.66 -10.19
CA SER A 39 -0.74 5.51 -10.47
C SER A 39 -1.53 5.65 -9.18
N ASP A 40 -2.65 6.33 -9.22
CA ASP A 40 -3.56 6.34 -8.08
C ASP A 40 -4.29 5.01 -8.01
N TYR A 41 -4.27 4.37 -6.85
CA TYR A 41 -4.92 3.09 -6.61
C TYR A 41 -5.94 3.23 -5.49
N LYS A 42 -7.21 2.94 -5.80
CA LYS A 42 -8.35 3.08 -4.88
C LYS A 42 -8.99 1.72 -4.67
N VAL A 43 -9.28 1.40 -3.42
CA VAL A 43 -10.01 0.20 -3.04
C VAL A 43 -11.34 0.63 -2.46
N ARG A 44 -12.44 0.20 -3.08
CA ARG A 44 -13.79 0.39 -2.63
C ARG A 44 -14.38 -0.96 -2.21
N MET A 45 -15.35 -0.94 -1.33
CA MET A 45 -15.99 -2.12 -0.79
C MET A 45 -17.49 -2.00 -0.98
N THR A 46 -18.12 -3.11 -1.38
CA THR A 46 -19.57 -3.32 -1.46
C THR A 46 -19.91 -4.67 -0.86
N ASP A 47 -21.19 -4.97 -0.71
CA ASP A 47 -21.66 -6.28 -0.25
C ASP A 47 -22.87 -6.73 -1.06
N ALA A 48 -23.03 -8.04 -1.22
CA ALA A 48 -24.25 -8.66 -1.72
C ALA A 48 -25.28 -8.79 -0.58
N PRO A 49 -26.60 -8.67 -0.85
CA PRO A 49 -27.62 -8.80 0.19
C PRO A 49 -27.54 -10.15 0.92
N GLY A 50 -27.53 -10.12 2.25
CA GLY A 50 -27.47 -11.30 3.12
C GLY A 50 -28.68 -11.41 4.06
N ASN A 51 -28.87 -12.59 4.69
CA ASN A 51 -29.95 -12.85 5.65
C ASN A 51 -29.56 -12.49 7.10
N PHE A 52 -28.62 -11.57 7.26
CA PHE A 52 -28.18 -11.06 8.56
C PHE A 52 -28.81 -9.70 8.83
N THR A 53 -28.85 -9.31 10.10
CA THR A 53 -29.28 -7.95 10.48
C THR A 53 -28.10 -6.98 10.39
N GLU A 54 -26.90 -7.43 10.78
CA GLU A 54 -25.65 -6.69 10.63
C GLU A 54 -24.49 -7.67 10.44
N VAL A 55 -23.49 -7.23 9.70
CA VAL A 55 -22.19 -7.91 9.54
C VAL A 55 -21.10 -6.88 9.70
N ASN A 56 -20.51 -6.84 10.87
CA ASN A 56 -19.53 -5.82 11.24
C ASN A 56 -18.10 -6.35 11.03
N ILE A 57 -17.33 -5.69 10.19
CA ILE A 57 -15.93 -6.02 9.86
C ILE A 57 -15.02 -4.87 10.29
N HIS A 58 -14.04 -5.15 11.12
CA HIS A 58 -13.05 -4.18 11.57
C HIS A 58 -11.85 -4.16 10.62
N ILE A 59 -11.78 -3.17 9.74
CA ILE A 59 -10.65 -2.96 8.84
C ILE A 59 -9.58 -2.15 9.56
N GLN A 60 -8.37 -2.73 9.71
CA GLN A 60 -7.21 -2.05 10.29
C GLN A 60 -6.25 -1.53 9.22
N GLN A 61 -6.02 -2.31 8.17
CA GLN A 61 -5.09 -1.94 7.12
C GLN A 61 -5.45 -2.63 5.81
N ILE A 62 -5.20 -1.93 4.71
CA ILE A 62 -5.25 -2.51 3.36
C ILE A 62 -3.88 -2.33 2.75
N ARG A 63 -3.35 -3.40 2.17
CA ARG A 63 -2.07 -3.39 1.49
C ARG A 63 -2.13 -4.14 0.17
N VAL A 64 -1.27 -3.75 -0.75
CA VAL A 64 -1.16 -4.37 -2.07
C VAL A 64 0.24 -4.94 -2.28
N HIS A 65 0.35 -5.99 -3.06
CA HIS A 65 1.64 -6.51 -3.50
C HIS A 65 1.93 -6.03 -4.91
N SER A 66 2.93 -5.16 -5.01
CA SER A 66 3.47 -4.63 -6.27
C SER A 66 4.73 -5.41 -6.65
N ASP A 67 4.98 -5.58 -7.94
CA ASP A 67 6.24 -6.15 -8.46
C ASP A 67 7.42 -5.17 -8.38
N VAL A 68 7.14 -3.88 -8.15
CA VAL A 68 8.16 -2.82 -8.04
C VAL A 68 8.68 -2.70 -6.60
N ASP A 69 7.77 -2.53 -5.62
CA ASP A 69 8.11 -2.24 -4.22
C ASP A 69 7.75 -3.37 -3.25
N GLY A 70 7.21 -4.49 -3.75
CA GLY A 70 6.72 -5.58 -2.90
C GLY A 70 5.42 -5.17 -2.18
N TRP A 71 5.37 -5.33 -0.85
CA TRP A 71 4.19 -4.95 -0.07
C TRP A 71 4.15 -3.45 0.20
N VAL A 72 3.12 -2.79 -0.34
CA VAL A 72 2.81 -1.38 -0.13
C VAL A 72 1.56 -1.26 0.74
N ASP A 73 1.68 -0.50 1.82
CA ASP A 73 0.56 -0.19 2.70
C ASP A 73 -0.18 1.03 2.15
N LEU A 74 -1.48 0.87 1.89
CA LEU A 74 -2.31 1.98 1.42
C LEU A 74 -2.80 2.82 2.59
N THR A 75 -3.00 4.11 2.36
CA THR A 75 -3.71 4.98 3.29
C THR A 75 -5.12 4.45 3.46
N THR A 76 -5.40 3.83 4.62
CA THR A 76 -6.61 3.07 4.91
C THR A 76 -7.56 3.87 5.78
N ASN A 77 -8.82 3.94 5.41
CA ASN A 77 -9.90 4.42 6.27
C ASN A 77 -10.23 3.31 7.27
N THR A 78 -9.56 3.36 8.43
CA THR A 78 -9.70 2.32 9.45
C THR A 78 -11.02 2.47 10.20
N GLY A 79 -11.65 1.33 10.58
CA GLY A 79 -12.89 1.37 11.32
C GLY A 79 -13.66 0.06 11.25
N VAL A 80 -14.80 0.02 11.95
CA VAL A 80 -15.77 -1.06 11.86
C VAL A 80 -16.83 -0.66 10.84
N TYR A 81 -17.06 -1.52 9.87
CA TYR A 81 -17.99 -1.33 8.77
C TYR A 81 -19.09 -2.39 8.85
N ASN A 82 -20.35 -1.96 8.90
CA ASN A 82 -21.45 -2.87 8.66
C ASN A 82 -21.57 -3.11 7.15
N LEU A 83 -21.25 -4.30 6.68
CA LEU A 83 -21.23 -4.62 5.25
C LEU A 83 -22.59 -4.40 4.58
N LEU A 84 -23.68 -4.68 5.32
CA LEU A 84 -25.05 -4.57 4.77
C LEU A 84 -25.47 -3.13 4.41
N ASP A 85 -24.76 -2.11 4.96
CA ASP A 85 -24.94 -0.70 4.60
C ASP A 85 -24.46 -0.41 3.16
N PHE A 86 -23.67 -1.31 2.61
CA PHE A 86 -23.08 -1.19 1.26
C PHE A 86 -23.71 -2.15 0.25
N ALA A 87 -24.87 -2.71 0.56
CA ALA A 87 -25.63 -3.54 -0.37
C ALA A 87 -26.39 -2.71 -1.43
N ASN A 88 -26.91 -3.39 -2.44
CA ASN A 88 -27.74 -2.79 -3.50
C ASN A 88 -27.06 -1.69 -4.33
N GLY A 89 -25.78 -1.85 -4.61
CA GLY A 89 -25.00 -0.92 -5.44
C GLY A 89 -24.45 0.30 -4.69
N ILE A 90 -24.55 0.31 -3.37
CA ILE A 90 -23.84 1.26 -2.52
C ILE A 90 -22.43 0.72 -2.29
N ASP A 91 -21.45 1.58 -2.31
CA ASP A 91 -20.05 1.23 -2.00
C ASP A 91 -19.37 2.34 -1.20
N THR A 92 -18.24 2.01 -0.56
CA THR A 92 -17.45 2.97 0.19
C THR A 92 -15.97 2.86 -0.13
N LEU A 93 -15.26 4.01 -0.12
CA LEU A 93 -13.81 4.03 -0.26
C LEU A 93 -13.16 3.59 1.06
N VAL A 94 -12.43 2.49 1.05
CA VAL A 94 -11.76 1.94 2.23
C VAL A 94 -10.26 2.17 2.23
N ALA A 95 -9.62 2.35 1.08
CA ALA A 95 -8.22 2.76 1.00
C ALA A 95 -7.91 3.45 -0.34
N SER A 96 -6.89 4.31 -0.32
CA SER A 96 -6.33 4.90 -1.54
C SER A 96 -4.89 5.35 -1.30
N ASP A 97 -4.07 5.26 -2.35
CA ASP A 97 -2.73 5.83 -2.36
C ASP A 97 -2.22 5.99 -3.79
N SER A 98 -1.11 6.74 -3.94
CA SER A 98 -0.36 6.81 -5.18
C SER A 98 0.81 5.83 -5.09
N ILE A 99 0.78 4.76 -5.88
CA ILE A 99 1.76 3.67 -5.84
C ILE A 99 2.55 3.59 -7.15
N PRO A 100 3.77 3.03 -7.14
CA PRO A 100 4.53 2.83 -8.37
C PRO A 100 3.75 2.03 -9.40
N SER A 101 3.75 2.52 -10.65
CA SER A 101 3.15 1.80 -11.77
C SER A 101 3.94 0.52 -12.04
N GLY A 102 3.23 -0.54 -12.37
CA GLY A 102 3.74 -1.89 -12.53
C GLY A 102 2.61 -2.88 -12.24
N ARG A 103 2.94 -4.11 -11.93
CA ARG A 103 1.94 -5.13 -11.69
C ARG A 103 1.55 -5.23 -10.22
N VAL A 104 0.24 -5.13 -9.94
CA VAL A 104 -0.34 -5.48 -8.65
C VAL A 104 -0.94 -6.87 -8.73
N SER A 105 -0.49 -7.78 -7.86
CA SER A 105 -0.84 -9.20 -7.88
C SER A 105 -1.77 -9.63 -6.75
N GLN A 106 -1.80 -8.90 -5.65
CA GLN A 106 -2.61 -9.25 -4.48
C GLN A 106 -3.03 -8.01 -3.71
N ILE A 107 -4.24 -8.04 -3.16
CA ILE A 107 -4.73 -7.11 -2.14
C ILE A 107 -4.90 -7.89 -0.84
N ARG A 108 -4.56 -7.30 0.31
CA ARG A 108 -4.82 -7.86 1.64
C ARG A 108 -5.58 -6.88 2.50
N PHE A 109 -6.64 -7.40 3.14
CA PHE A 109 -7.36 -6.71 4.19
C PHE A 109 -6.91 -7.27 5.52
N ILE A 110 -6.18 -6.50 6.30
CA ILE A 110 -5.83 -6.84 7.69
C ILE A 110 -7.00 -6.41 8.56
N LEU A 111 -7.61 -7.38 9.22
CA LEU A 111 -8.78 -7.15 10.06
C LEU A 111 -8.35 -7.14 11.53
N GLY A 112 -9.01 -6.28 12.30
CA GLY A 112 -8.89 -6.24 13.76
C GLY A 112 -9.76 -7.30 14.43
N ASP A 113 -9.89 -7.18 15.74
CA ASP A 113 -10.56 -8.17 16.58
C ASP A 113 -12.07 -7.88 16.77
N SER A 114 -12.55 -6.69 16.38
CA SER A 114 -13.95 -6.27 16.57
C SER A 114 -14.79 -6.63 15.36
N ASN A 115 -14.87 -7.95 15.07
CA ASN A 115 -15.75 -8.45 14.01
C ASN A 115 -16.94 -9.17 14.63
N SER A 116 -18.15 -8.88 14.18
CA SER A 116 -19.39 -9.48 14.70
C SER A 116 -20.43 -9.68 13.62
N VAL A 117 -21.41 -10.51 13.92
CA VAL A 117 -22.64 -10.69 13.13
C VAL A 117 -23.84 -10.61 14.05
N VAL A 118 -24.91 -9.93 13.60
CA VAL A 118 -26.18 -9.86 14.32
C VAL A 118 -27.18 -10.77 13.64
N VAL A 119 -27.69 -11.75 14.41
CA VAL A 119 -28.70 -12.71 13.98
C VAL A 119 -29.83 -12.70 14.98
N ASP A 120 -31.08 -12.54 14.52
CA ASP A 120 -32.27 -12.48 15.37
C ASP A 120 -32.16 -11.47 16.53
N GLY A 121 -31.48 -10.32 16.27
CA GLY A 121 -31.25 -9.26 17.26
C GLY A 121 -30.19 -9.56 18.31
N MET A 122 -29.45 -10.68 18.19
CA MET A 122 -28.33 -11.01 19.06
C MET A 122 -27.00 -10.89 18.34
N GLU A 123 -26.06 -10.20 18.98
CA GLU A 123 -24.70 -10.06 18.48
C GLU A 123 -23.85 -11.27 18.82
N HIS A 124 -23.15 -11.80 17.84
CA HIS A 124 -22.23 -12.93 17.97
C HIS A 124 -20.84 -12.54 17.44
N PRO A 125 -19.77 -12.94 18.14
CA PRO A 125 -18.41 -12.75 17.61
C PRO A 125 -18.22 -13.46 16.27
N LEU A 126 -17.63 -12.77 15.31
CA LEU A 126 -17.27 -13.32 14.01
C LEU A 126 -15.78 -13.62 13.98
N THR A 127 -15.43 -14.90 14.00
CA THR A 127 -14.03 -15.33 13.93
C THR A 127 -13.53 -15.23 12.50
N VAL A 128 -12.39 -14.55 12.31
CA VAL A 128 -11.73 -14.45 11.02
C VAL A 128 -10.44 -15.27 11.07
N PRO A 129 -10.39 -16.49 10.51
CA PRO A 129 -9.17 -17.30 10.51
C PRO A 129 -8.04 -16.55 9.83
N SER A 130 -6.93 -16.34 10.55
CA SER A 130 -5.74 -15.59 10.07
C SER A 130 -5.98 -14.12 9.69
N GLY A 131 -7.15 -13.54 10.00
CA GLY A 131 -7.51 -12.18 9.61
C GLY A 131 -6.58 -11.11 10.16
N SER A 132 -6.15 -11.23 11.41
CA SER A 132 -5.25 -10.28 12.06
C SER A 132 -3.77 -10.51 11.70
N GLN A 133 -3.36 -11.73 11.37
CA GLN A 133 -1.96 -12.05 11.09
C GLN A 133 -1.59 -11.95 9.61
N SER A 134 -2.35 -12.59 8.74
CA SER A 134 -2.03 -12.64 7.31
C SER A 134 -3.03 -11.88 6.43
N GLY A 135 -4.15 -11.45 6.99
CA GLY A 135 -5.24 -10.77 6.31
C GLY A 135 -6.05 -11.64 5.36
N LEU A 136 -7.18 -11.12 4.92
CA LEU A 136 -7.95 -11.68 3.81
C LEU A 136 -7.19 -11.38 2.51
N LYS A 137 -6.95 -12.42 1.70
CA LYS A 137 -6.11 -12.35 0.51
C LYS A 137 -6.98 -12.42 -0.74
N LEU A 138 -6.91 -11.38 -1.55
CA LEU A 138 -7.58 -11.29 -2.84
C LEU A 138 -6.51 -11.28 -3.93
N GLN A 139 -6.55 -12.27 -4.82
CA GLN A 139 -5.66 -12.31 -5.97
C GLN A 139 -6.21 -11.39 -7.05
N VAL A 140 -5.38 -10.48 -7.53
CA VAL A 140 -5.70 -9.56 -8.61
C VAL A 140 -4.60 -9.58 -9.66
N HIS A 141 -4.87 -9.06 -10.86
CA HIS A 141 -3.88 -8.96 -11.92
C HIS A 141 -4.08 -7.63 -12.64
N HIS A 142 -3.58 -6.56 -12.01
CA HIS A 142 -3.68 -5.21 -12.55
C HIS A 142 -2.32 -4.73 -13.01
N ASP A 143 -2.19 -4.41 -14.29
CA ASP A 143 -1.00 -3.77 -14.86
C ASP A 143 -1.25 -2.25 -14.86
N LEU A 144 -0.58 -1.55 -13.94
CA LEU A 144 -0.77 -0.12 -13.72
C LEU A 144 0.06 0.70 -14.72
N ILE A 145 -0.61 1.62 -15.41
CA ILE A 145 -0.01 2.57 -16.34
C ILE A 145 0.16 3.92 -15.61
N PRO A 146 1.32 4.60 -15.73
CA PRO A 146 1.55 5.88 -15.07
C PRO A 146 0.45 6.92 -15.34
N ASN A 147 0.14 7.71 -14.31
CA ASN A 147 -0.84 8.80 -14.33
C ASN A 147 -2.29 8.35 -14.62
N ILE A 148 -2.59 7.07 -14.41
CA ILE A 148 -3.95 6.53 -14.48
C ILE A 148 -4.45 6.24 -13.06
N THR A 149 -5.71 6.53 -12.80
CA THR A 149 -6.40 6.11 -11.57
C THR A 149 -7.04 4.75 -11.81
N TYR A 150 -6.70 3.80 -10.92
CA TYR A 150 -7.30 2.47 -10.86
C TYR A 150 -8.22 2.38 -9.67
N GLU A 151 -9.42 1.90 -9.88
CA GLU A 151 -10.42 1.70 -8.84
C GLU A 151 -10.85 0.24 -8.82
N VAL A 152 -10.70 -0.39 -7.66
CA VAL A 152 -11.06 -1.80 -7.43
C VAL A 152 -12.25 -1.84 -6.51
N LEU A 153 -13.32 -2.48 -6.95
CA LEU A 153 -14.50 -2.76 -6.12
C LEU A 153 -14.38 -4.20 -5.59
N VAL A 154 -14.36 -4.33 -4.27
CA VAL A 154 -14.34 -5.61 -3.57
C VAL A 154 -15.74 -5.90 -3.06
N ASP A 155 -16.33 -6.99 -3.53
CA ASP A 155 -17.59 -7.52 -3.04
C ASP A 155 -17.32 -8.58 -1.97
N PHE A 156 -17.81 -8.35 -0.77
CA PHE A 156 -17.59 -9.27 0.36
C PHE A 156 -18.50 -10.48 0.35
N ASP A 157 -19.67 -10.40 -0.28
CA ASP A 157 -20.71 -11.44 -0.27
C ASP A 157 -20.89 -12.09 1.11
N ALA A 158 -21.38 -11.30 2.07
CA ALA A 158 -21.54 -11.73 3.45
C ALA A 158 -22.40 -12.99 3.56
N ALA A 159 -23.39 -13.18 2.69
CA ALA A 159 -24.26 -14.32 2.69
C ALA A 159 -23.53 -15.65 2.44
N GLN A 160 -22.52 -15.65 1.57
CA GLN A 160 -21.72 -16.84 1.25
C GLN A 160 -20.48 -16.96 2.13
N SER A 161 -19.96 -15.83 2.61
CA SER A 161 -18.71 -15.76 3.38
C SER A 161 -18.89 -16.13 4.86
N ILE A 162 -20.09 -16.04 5.43
CA ILE A 162 -20.32 -16.33 6.85
C ILE A 162 -20.85 -17.75 7.03
N VAL A 163 -20.13 -18.53 7.84
CA VAL A 163 -20.45 -19.92 8.12
C VAL A 163 -20.72 -20.11 9.60
N LEU A 164 -21.90 -20.66 9.95
CA LEU A 164 -22.19 -21.18 11.29
C LEU A 164 -21.60 -22.58 11.43
N THR A 165 -20.69 -22.74 12.38
CA THR A 165 -20.04 -24.02 12.67
C THR A 165 -20.94 -24.92 13.55
N GLY A 166 -20.67 -26.23 13.56
CA GLY A 166 -21.45 -27.17 14.36
C GLY A 166 -21.40 -26.97 15.88
N ASN A 167 -20.45 -26.12 16.36
CA ASN A 167 -20.34 -25.71 17.77
C ASN A 167 -20.94 -24.32 18.05
N GLY A 168 -21.73 -23.79 17.11
CA GLY A 168 -22.44 -22.50 17.28
C GLY A 168 -21.58 -21.24 17.12
N LYS A 169 -20.38 -21.33 16.53
CA LYS A 169 -19.54 -20.15 16.26
C LYS A 169 -19.70 -19.69 14.81
N TYR A 170 -19.67 -18.37 14.63
CA TYR A 170 -19.64 -17.78 13.30
C TYR A 170 -18.19 -17.56 12.84
N ILE A 171 -17.91 -17.95 11.61
CA ILE A 171 -16.59 -17.83 10.99
C ILE A 171 -16.74 -17.12 9.65
N LEU A 172 -15.88 -16.12 9.40
CA LEU A 172 -15.74 -15.48 8.09
C LEU A 172 -14.80 -16.33 7.22
N LYS A 173 -15.33 -16.84 6.13
CA LYS A 173 -14.61 -17.54 5.06
C LYS A 173 -14.89 -16.81 3.75
N PRO A 174 -14.09 -15.81 3.37
CA PRO A 174 -14.31 -15.09 2.13
C PRO A 174 -14.28 -16.01 0.92
N VAL A 175 -15.20 -15.81 -0.01
CA VAL A 175 -15.33 -16.55 -1.26
C VAL A 175 -14.92 -15.69 -2.45
#